data_64176b3c33cc99905181e013246fb63d
#
_entry.id   64176b3c33cc99905181e013246fb63d
#
_cell.length_a   1.000
_cell.length_b   1.000
_cell.length_c   1.000
_cell.angle_alpha   90.00
_cell.angle_beta   90.00
_cell.angle_gamma   90.00
#
_symmetry.space_group_name_H-M   'P 1'
#
loop_
_entity.id
_entity.type
_entity.pdbx_description
1 polymer ?
#
loop_
_entity_poly.entity_id
_entity_poly.type
_entity_poly.pdbx_seq_one_letter_code
_entity_poly.pdbx_strand_id
1 'polypeptide(L)'
;MEIKIAQRELQHRLSESDEYSLILRKIFAARGVDVAEELDRSTSKILTYKSLKDIDKAVGVVYAAMQENLQIIVVGDFDSDGATSTALLVSMLRKFGAKNTDFIIPHRQKHGYGLSVAIVEDLLDKYDPGLVITVDNGISNIEGVKK
;
A
#
# COMPACT_ATOMS: atom_id res chain seq x y z
N MET A 1 11.62 -34.95 -7.15
CA MET A 1 10.46 -34.04 -7.03
C MET A 1 9.93 -33.80 -8.44
N GLU A 2 8.75 -34.32 -8.77
CA GLU A 2 8.17 -34.16 -10.10
C GLU A 2 7.52 -32.78 -10.19
N ILE A 3 7.99 -31.95 -11.12
CA ILE A 3 7.42 -30.61 -11.34
C ILE A 3 6.22 -30.76 -12.26
N LYS A 4 5.00 -30.55 -11.75
CA LYS A 4 3.77 -30.56 -12.54
C LYS A 4 3.45 -29.11 -12.98
N ILE A 5 3.50 -28.88 -14.28
CA ILE A 5 3.04 -27.63 -14.88
C ILE A 5 1.54 -27.72 -15.10
N ALA A 6 0.77 -26.86 -14.40
CA ALA A 6 -0.66 -26.74 -14.61
C ALA A 6 -0.96 -25.43 -15.36
N GLN A 7 -1.69 -25.54 -16.46
CA GLN A 7 -2.16 -24.38 -17.21
C GLN A 7 -3.55 -23.98 -16.67
N ARG A 8 -3.72 -22.67 -16.36
CA ARG A 8 -5.02 -22.14 -15.94
C ARG A 8 -5.97 -22.11 -17.14
N GLU A 9 -7.20 -22.58 -16.94
CA GLU A 9 -8.26 -22.42 -17.96
C GLU A 9 -8.64 -20.94 -18.07
N LEU A 10 -8.77 -20.46 -19.30
CA LEU A 10 -9.21 -19.09 -19.56
C LEU A 10 -10.73 -19.03 -19.43
N GLN A 11 -11.23 -18.41 -18.40
CA GLN A 11 -12.65 -18.19 -18.15
C GLN A 11 -13.19 -16.96 -18.88
N HIS A 12 -12.30 -16.03 -19.26
CA HIS A 12 -12.62 -14.76 -19.89
C HIS A 12 -11.86 -14.61 -21.21
N ARG A 13 -12.45 -13.88 -22.14
CA ARG A 13 -11.78 -13.49 -23.39
C ARG A 13 -11.78 -11.97 -23.43
N LEU A 14 -10.60 -11.36 -23.38
CA LEU A 14 -10.49 -9.94 -23.71
C LEU A 14 -11.07 -9.72 -25.12
N SER A 15 -11.95 -8.72 -25.27
CA SER A 15 -12.52 -8.35 -26.57
C SER A 15 -11.38 -8.18 -27.59
N GLU A 16 -11.63 -8.58 -28.84
CA GLU A 16 -10.65 -8.44 -29.93
C GLU A 16 -10.32 -6.95 -30.12
N SER A 17 -9.25 -6.50 -29.50
CA SER A 17 -8.65 -5.21 -29.77
C SER A 17 -7.29 -5.44 -30.40
N ASP A 18 -6.98 -4.75 -31.49
CA ASP A 18 -5.68 -4.82 -32.16
C ASP A 18 -4.55 -4.16 -31.34
N GLU A 19 -4.90 -3.53 -30.23
CA GLU A 19 -3.97 -2.79 -29.37
C GLU A 19 -3.00 -3.74 -28.61
N TYR A 20 -3.42 -4.96 -28.29
CA TYR A 20 -2.60 -5.90 -27.52
C TYR A 20 -2.27 -7.17 -28.29
N SER A 21 -1.02 -7.63 -28.18
CA SER A 21 -0.63 -8.92 -28.74
C SER A 21 -1.47 -10.09 -28.20
N LEU A 22 -1.58 -11.17 -28.97
CA LEU A 22 -2.31 -12.36 -28.54
C LEU A 22 -1.85 -12.92 -27.19
N ILE A 23 -0.55 -12.81 -26.89
CA ILE A 23 0.03 -13.27 -25.63
C ILE A 23 -0.47 -12.40 -24.47
N LEU A 24 -0.45 -11.07 -24.61
CA LEU A 24 -0.95 -10.15 -23.59
C LEU A 24 -2.45 -10.34 -23.36
N ARG A 25 -3.23 -10.49 -24.41
CA ARG A 25 -4.68 -10.77 -24.27
C ARG A 25 -4.95 -12.06 -23.47
N LYS A 26 -4.18 -13.12 -23.71
CA LYS A 26 -4.28 -14.36 -22.92
C LYS A 26 -3.90 -14.14 -21.45
N ILE A 27 -2.87 -13.35 -21.17
CA ILE A 27 -2.44 -13.04 -19.79
C ILE A 27 -3.52 -12.22 -19.08
N PHE A 28 -4.08 -11.20 -19.72
CA PHE A 28 -5.14 -10.38 -19.17
C PHE A 28 -6.40 -11.19 -18.90
N ALA A 29 -6.85 -11.99 -19.87
CA ALA A 29 -7.98 -12.90 -19.69
C ALA A 29 -7.77 -13.90 -18.54
N ALA A 30 -6.55 -14.43 -18.38
CA ALA A 30 -6.22 -15.32 -17.25
C ALA A 30 -6.21 -14.58 -15.89
N ARG A 31 -6.17 -13.25 -15.88
CA ARG A 31 -6.25 -12.38 -14.71
C ARG A 31 -7.66 -11.82 -14.46
N GLY A 32 -8.65 -12.20 -15.28
CA GLY A 32 -10.03 -11.75 -15.14
C GLY A 32 -10.28 -10.35 -15.69
N VAL A 33 -9.41 -9.86 -16.57
CA VAL A 33 -9.62 -8.59 -17.28
C VAL A 33 -10.47 -8.86 -18.51
N ASP A 34 -11.68 -8.30 -18.54
CA ASP A 34 -12.67 -8.58 -19.57
C ASP A 34 -12.73 -7.50 -20.66
N VAL A 35 -12.40 -6.26 -20.29
CA VAL A 35 -12.49 -5.09 -21.19
C VAL A 35 -11.21 -4.27 -21.17
N ALA A 36 -10.89 -3.65 -22.30
CA ALA A 36 -9.66 -2.86 -22.46
C ALA A 36 -9.62 -1.64 -21.52
N GLU A 37 -10.78 -1.09 -21.16
CA GLU A 37 -10.92 0.03 -20.24
C GLU A 37 -10.35 -0.23 -18.84
N GLU A 38 -10.30 -1.50 -18.42
CA GLU A 38 -9.68 -1.91 -17.14
C GLU A 38 -8.15 -1.76 -17.17
N LEU A 39 -7.56 -1.69 -18.37
CA LEU A 39 -6.13 -1.50 -18.58
C LEU A 39 -5.74 -0.02 -18.75
N ASP A 40 -6.73 0.88 -18.77
CA ASP A 40 -6.48 2.32 -18.87
C ASP A 40 -5.75 2.81 -17.59
N ARG A 41 -4.51 3.31 -17.79
CA ARG A 41 -3.65 3.85 -16.73
C ARG A 41 -3.66 5.39 -16.68
N SER A 42 -4.60 6.01 -17.35
CA SER A 42 -4.71 7.46 -17.30
C SER A 42 -5.14 7.95 -15.92
N THR A 43 -4.73 9.15 -15.56
CA THR A 43 -5.11 9.78 -14.28
C THR A 43 -6.62 10.04 -14.19
N SER A 44 -7.33 10.04 -15.31
CA SER A 44 -8.80 10.18 -15.36
C SER A 44 -9.53 8.98 -14.72
N LYS A 45 -8.85 7.83 -14.60
CA LYS A 45 -9.37 6.60 -13.98
C LYS A 45 -9.05 6.46 -12.49
N ILE A 46 -8.33 7.42 -11.90
CA ILE A 46 -8.09 7.41 -10.46
C ILE A 46 -9.42 7.52 -9.74
N LEU A 47 -9.69 6.56 -8.87
CA LEU A 47 -10.88 6.56 -8.03
C LEU A 47 -10.85 7.75 -7.06
N THR A 48 -12.02 8.25 -6.72
CA THR A 48 -12.12 9.28 -5.69
C THR A 48 -11.67 8.74 -4.33
N TYR A 49 -11.01 9.56 -3.51
CA TYR A 49 -10.62 9.18 -2.14
C TYR A 49 -11.82 8.71 -1.29
N LYS A 50 -13.05 9.17 -1.60
CA LYS A 50 -14.28 8.76 -0.92
C LYS A 50 -14.61 7.28 -1.09
N SER A 51 -14.04 6.62 -2.10
CA SER A 51 -14.22 5.19 -2.31
C SER A 51 -13.30 4.33 -1.43
N LEU A 52 -12.33 4.93 -0.74
CA LEU A 52 -11.50 4.21 0.23
C LEU A 52 -12.36 3.78 1.42
N LYS A 53 -12.28 2.49 1.74
CA LYS A 53 -13.00 1.94 2.89
C LYS A 53 -12.58 2.65 4.18
N ASP A 54 -13.57 3.03 4.98
CA ASP A 54 -13.39 3.68 6.29
C ASP A 54 -12.56 4.98 6.26
N ILE A 55 -12.50 5.71 5.13
CA ILE A 55 -11.65 6.91 5.01
C ILE A 55 -12.00 7.98 6.04
N ASP A 56 -13.29 8.23 6.28
CA ASP A 56 -13.73 9.25 7.24
C ASP A 56 -13.30 8.88 8.67
N LYS A 57 -13.35 7.58 9.00
CA LYS A 57 -12.88 7.07 10.28
C LYS A 57 -11.36 7.22 10.43
N ALA A 58 -10.60 6.87 9.38
CA ALA A 58 -9.16 7.04 9.36
C ALA A 58 -8.75 8.52 9.52
N VAL A 59 -9.43 9.42 8.81
CA VAL A 59 -9.21 10.88 8.95
C VAL A 59 -9.52 11.34 10.38
N GLY A 60 -10.59 10.84 11.00
CA GLY A 60 -10.92 11.16 12.38
C GLY A 60 -9.83 10.74 13.38
N VAL A 61 -9.25 9.55 13.20
CA VAL A 61 -8.14 9.04 14.03
C VAL A 61 -6.89 9.91 13.86
N VAL A 62 -6.51 10.23 12.63
CA VAL A 62 -5.35 11.10 12.36
C VAL A 62 -5.57 12.49 12.96
N TYR A 63 -6.76 13.06 12.78
CA TYR A 63 -7.10 14.36 13.33
C TYR A 63 -7.02 14.40 14.86
N ALA A 64 -7.57 13.38 15.54
CA ALA A 64 -7.48 13.25 16.99
C ALA A 64 -6.03 13.17 17.47
N ALA A 65 -5.20 12.32 16.83
CA ALA A 65 -3.79 12.21 17.16
C ALA A 65 -3.03 13.55 17.01
N MET A 66 -3.38 14.33 15.99
CA MET A 66 -2.81 15.67 15.80
C MET A 66 -3.24 16.64 16.89
N GLN A 67 -4.54 16.64 17.28
CA GLN A 67 -5.06 17.53 18.34
C GLN A 67 -4.41 17.23 19.70
N GLU A 68 -4.20 15.96 19.99
CA GLU A 68 -3.56 15.48 21.21
C GLU A 68 -2.03 15.56 21.16
N ASN A 69 -1.46 16.05 20.04
CA ASN A 69 -0.01 16.14 19.78
C ASN A 69 0.72 14.78 19.99
N LEU A 70 0.03 13.67 19.66
CA LEU A 70 0.63 12.35 19.74
C LEU A 70 1.77 12.21 18.72
N GLN A 71 2.71 11.31 19.01
CA GLN A 71 3.74 10.97 18.05
C GLN A 71 3.13 10.09 16.93
N ILE A 72 3.20 10.59 15.68
CA ILE A 72 2.72 9.91 14.50
C ILE A 72 3.93 9.36 13.74
N ILE A 73 4.01 8.04 13.60
CA ILE A 73 5.08 7.38 12.85
C ILE A 73 4.52 6.80 11.55
N VAL A 74 5.11 7.20 10.43
CA VAL A 74 4.80 6.65 9.11
C VAL A 74 5.74 5.49 8.80
N VAL A 75 5.20 4.30 8.58
CA VAL A 75 5.96 3.12 8.16
C VAL A 75 5.80 2.95 6.65
N GLY A 76 6.86 3.22 5.91
CA GLY A 76 6.89 3.09 4.46
C GLY A 76 7.37 1.74 3.97
N ASP A 77 7.71 1.67 2.68
CA ASP A 77 8.43 0.56 2.08
C ASP A 77 9.77 1.05 1.50
N PHE A 78 10.66 0.10 1.20
CA PHE A 78 12.02 0.37 0.76
C PHE A 78 12.16 0.66 -0.75
N ASP A 79 11.07 0.56 -1.52
CA ASP A 79 11.06 0.86 -2.95
C ASP A 79 10.62 2.30 -3.26
N SER A 80 10.49 2.63 -4.55
CA SER A 80 10.16 3.99 -4.99
C SER A 80 8.78 4.44 -4.54
N ASP A 81 7.80 3.55 -4.54
CA ASP A 81 6.41 3.86 -4.18
C ASP A 81 6.32 4.08 -2.67
N GLY A 82 6.99 3.24 -1.87
CA GLY A 82 7.12 3.39 -0.44
C GLY A 82 7.83 4.69 -0.03
N ALA A 83 8.94 5.02 -0.70
CA ALA A 83 9.68 6.25 -0.43
C ALA A 83 8.87 7.50 -0.77
N THR A 84 8.21 7.53 -1.94
CA THR A 84 7.44 8.71 -2.37
C THR A 84 6.17 8.91 -1.56
N SER A 85 5.44 7.83 -1.23
CA SER A 85 4.24 7.90 -0.39
C SER A 85 4.59 8.32 1.04
N THR A 86 5.69 7.82 1.61
CA THR A 86 6.19 8.26 2.91
C THR A 86 6.53 9.75 2.93
N ALA A 87 7.31 10.22 1.95
CA ALA A 87 7.67 11.62 1.84
C ALA A 87 6.44 12.53 1.68
N LEU A 88 5.48 12.11 0.86
CA LEU A 88 4.23 12.84 0.67
C LEU A 88 3.43 12.93 1.97
N LEU A 89 3.17 11.80 2.64
CA LEU A 89 2.34 11.79 3.84
C LEU A 89 3.00 12.58 4.98
N VAL A 90 4.28 12.37 5.27
CA VAL A 90 5.01 13.11 6.32
C VAL A 90 5.00 14.60 6.03
N SER A 91 5.25 15.01 4.78
CA SER A 91 5.23 16.41 4.38
C SER A 91 3.85 17.04 4.56
N MET A 92 2.79 16.32 4.21
CA MET A 92 1.41 16.80 4.35
C MET A 92 0.97 16.88 5.82
N LEU A 93 1.27 15.87 6.64
CA LEU A 93 0.99 15.89 8.07
C LEU A 93 1.64 17.10 8.74
N ARG A 94 2.91 17.34 8.46
CA ARG A 94 3.66 18.53 8.97
C ARG A 94 3.04 19.84 8.48
N LYS A 95 2.66 19.91 7.21
CA LYS A 95 1.99 21.09 6.63
C LYS A 95 0.62 21.36 7.27
N PHE A 96 -0.09 20.33 7.67
CA PHE A 96 -1.35 20.44 8.39
C PHE A 96 -1.18 20.70 9.90
N GLY A 97 0.05 20.78 10.38
CA GLY A 97 0.35 21.15 11.76
C GLY A 97 0.66 20.00 12.71
N ALA A 98 0.82 18.78 12.23
CA ALA A 98 1.32 17.66 13.04
C ALA A 98 2.80 17.89 13.39
N LYS A 99 3.05 18.33 14.64
CA LYS A 99 4.40 18.72 15.10
C LYS A 99 5.28 17.52 15.39
N ASN A 100 4.69 16.44 15.86
CA ASN A 100 5.39 15.23 16.31
C ASN A 100 5.20 14.09 15.29
N THR A 101 5.83 14.25 14.10
CA THR A 101 5.71 13.29 12.99
C THR A 101 7.09 12.87 12.52
N ASP A 102 7.32 11.56 12.46
CA ASP A 102 8.55 10.96 11.94
C ASP A 102 8.19 9.73 11.07
N PHE A 103 9.19 9.03 10.55
CA PHE A 103 9.00 7.86 9.72
C PHE A 103 10.07 6.80 9.95
N ILE A 104 9.75 5.58 9.53
CA ILE A 104 10.69 4.46 9.47
C ILE A 104 10.49 3.70 8.15
N ILE A 105 11.61 3.34 7.52
CA ILE A 105 11.62 2.52 6.30
C ILE A 105 12.22 1.16 6.65
N PRO A 106 11.53 0.03 6.34
CA PRO A 106 12.07 -1.29 6.56
C PRO A 106 13.37 -1.51 5.78
N HIS A 107 14.34 -2.16 6.39
CA HIS A 107 15.50 -2.64 5.68
C HIS A 107 15.25 -4.05 5.18
N ARG A 108 15.26 -4.25 3.86
CA ARG A 108 14.85 -5.50 3.19
C ARG A 108 15.44 -6.78 3.80
N GLN A 109 16.72 -6.76 4.13
CA GLN A 109 17.42 -7.93 4.68
C GLN A 109 17.17 -8.13 6.19
N LYS A 110 16.93 -7.06 6.95
CA LYS A 110 16.72 -7.11 8.41
C LYS A 110 15.25 -7.33 8.77
N HIS A 111 14.36 -6.59 8.13
CA HIS A 111 12.95 -6.51 8.53
C HIS A 111 12.02 -7.28 7.58
N GLY A 112 12.49 -7.61 6.36
CA GLY A 112 11.63 -8.16 5.32
C GLY A 112 10.75 -7.07 4.69
N TYR A 113 9.51 -7.44 4.34
CA TYR A 113 8.55 -6.56 3.67
C TYR A 113 7.49 -6.04 4.63
N GLY A 114 7.20 -4.75 4.53
CA GLY A 114 6.10 -4.07 5.19
C GLY A 114 6.20 -4.04 6.72
N LEU A 115 5.05 -3.99 7.40
CA LEU A 115 4.96 -3.93 8.86
C LEU A 115 5.18 -5.33 9.49
N SER A 116 6.42 -5.82 9.44
CA SER A 116 6.81 -7.05 10.12
C SER A 116 6.97 -6.85 11.63
N VAL A 117 7.01 -7.94 12.39
CA VAL A 117 7.27 -7.87 13.85
C VAL A 117 8.61 -7.18 14.13
N ALA A 118 9.65 -7.49 13.34
CA ALA A 118 10.97 -6.90 13.51
C ALA A 118 10.99 -5.37 13.33
N ILE A 119 10.24 -4.82 12.35
CA ILE A 119 10.16 -3.37 12.18
C ILE A 119 9.34 -2.72 13.29
N VAL A 120 8.33 -3.40 13.82
CA VAL A 120 7.54 -2.93 14.97
C VAL A 120 8.42 -2.86 16.23
N GLU A 121 9.27 -3.86 16.47
CA GLU A 121 10.24 -3.86 17.58
C GLU A 121 11.22 -2.69 17.46
N ASP A 122 11.87 -2.53 16.30
CA ASP A 122 12.76 -1.39 16.05
C ASP A 122 12.04 -0.03 16.18
N LEU A 123 10.77 0.03 15.82
CA LEU A 123 9.95 1.23 15.94
C LEU A 123 9.68 1.56 17.41
N LEU A 124 9.28 0.57 18.21
CA LEU A 124 9.00 0.74 19.63
C LEU A 124 10.26 0.99 20.47
N ASP A 125 11.41 0.49 20.03
CA ASP A 125 12.70 0.78 20.67
C ASP A 125 13.13 2.24 20.44
N LYS A 126 12.73 2.83 19.32
CA LYS A 126 13.17 4.18 18.92
C LYS A 126 12.14 5.26 19.24
N TYR A 127 10.86 4.94 19.24
CA TYR A 127 9.74 5.86 19.35
C TYR A 127 8.72 5.41 20.38
N ASP A 128 7.92 6.34 20.86
CA ASP A 128 6.71 6.09 21.67
C ASP A 128 5.46 6.53 20.88
N PRO A 129 5.06 5.75 19.86
CA PRO A 129 4.04 6.17 18.91
C PRO A 129 2.64 6.15 19.52
N GLY A 130 1.93 7.27 19.43
CA GLY A 130 0.49 7.32 19.67
C GLY A 130 -0.34 6.93 18.45
N LEU A 131 0.26 6.99 17.24
CA LEU A 131 -0.34 6.54 16.00
C LEU A 131 0.72 6.04 15.03
N VAL A 132 0.47 4.88 14.44
CA VAL A 132 1.28 4.32 13.35
C VAL A 132 0.43 4.31 12.07
N ILE A 133 0.98 4.83 10.97
CA ILE A 133 0.34 4.82 9.65
C ILE A 133 1.25 4.08 8.68
N THR A 134 0.74 3.05 8.02
CA THR A 134 1.48 2.35 6.97
C THR A 134 1.14 2.93 5.60
N VAL A 135 2.12 3.05 4.73
CA VAL A 135 1.95 3.45 3.33
C VAL A 135 2.65 2.45 2.43
N ASP A 136 1.96 2.09 1.33
CA ASP A 136 2.42 1.08 0.36
C ASP A 136 2.62 -0.33 0.94
N ASN A 137 2.11 -0.58 2.14
CA ASN A 137 2.14 -1.87 2.82
C ASN A 137 1.06 -1.95 3.90
N GLY A 138 1.05 -3.02 4.69
CA GLY A 138 0.26 -3.11 5.93
C GLY A 138 -0.96 -4.03 5.85
N ILE A 139 -1.65 -4.14 4.71
CA ILE A 139 -2.92 -4.86 4.61
C ILE A 139 -2.83 -6.36 4.97
N SER A 140 -1.68 -6.98 4.73
CA SER A 140 -1.41 -8.40 5.03
C SER A 140 -0.53 -8.64 6.25
N ASN A 141 -0.10 -7.59 6.95
CA ASN A 141 0.87 -7.65 8.04
C ASN A 141 0.21 -7.89 9.41
N ILE A 142 -0.61 -8.94 9.51
CA ILE A 142 -1.43 -9.25 10.68
C ILE A 142 -0.59 -9.38 11.96
N GLU A 143 0.56 -10.03 11.90
CA GLU A 143 1.42 -10.25 13.06
C GLU A 143 2.05 -8.96 13.58
N GLY A 144 2.47 -8.06 12.67
CA GLY A 144 2.97 -6.73 13.06
C GLY A 144 1.90 -5.85 13.72
N VAL A 145 0.64 -5.96 13.27
CA VAL A 145 -0.48 -5.20 13.86
C VAL A 145 -0.86 -5.73 15.25
N LYS A 146 -0.65 -7.02 15.52
CA LYS A 146 -0.95 -7.62 16.83
C LYS A 146 0.13 -7.35 17.90
N LYS A 147 1.35 -7.04 17.48
CA LYS A 147 2.47 -6.72 18.36
C LYS A 147 2.26 -5.38 19.06
#